data_173fbe939a13d0958e070636dd7277ce
#
_entry.id   173fbe939a13d0958e070636dd7277ce
#
_cell.length_a   1.000
_cell.length_b   1.000
_cell.length_c   1.000
_cell.angle_alpha   90.00
_cell.angle_beta   90.00
_cell.angle_gamma   90.00
#
_symmetry.space_group_name_H-M   'P 1'
#
loop_
_entity.id
_entity.type
_entity.pdbx_description
1 polymer ?
#
loop_
_entity_poly.entity_id
_entity_poly.type
_entity_poly.pdbx_seq_one_letter_code
_entity_poly.pdbx_strand_id
1 'polypeptide(L)'
;MLNVLILGVGQCGNRILDAVNKEAMGGGGASKIAKYCLKPKFPSRVETVAINTAINDLKELRYTTAKDRLHVPNLHGMGANRNVGKQAFMDNRDSIMGEIEKRGDFDLAFVLTSTSGGTGSSFSPLLINELKRQYPNITVVTVAILPFREEGSIYLQNAAFSMRELMELDADGIILADNQYMKRFSGDIASAYDKINSTIAQRLLFLIESLDSEMLSVTDLGDFKTVMNGGLRIGTMGYYQADGKNSSVKDAIENSLKPNNLLYPANVADDAARAMVIIQGSRELLDVDQITKEV
;
A
#
# COMPACT_ATOMS: atom_id res chain seq x y z
N MET A 1 7.49 1.94 19.35
CA MET A 1 8.06 2.07 17.98
C MET A 1 7.57 0.89 17.18
N LEU A 2 6.82 1.15 16.13
CA LEU A 2 6.19 0.15 15.27
C LEU A 2 7.22 -0.43 14.27
N ASN A 3 7.26 -1.76 14.12
CA ASN A 3 8.10 -2.43 13.12
C ASN A 3 7.24 -2.77 11.90
N VAL A 4 7.52 -2.13 10.77
CA VAL A 4 6.72 -2.25 9.56
C VAL A 4 7.51 -2.91 8.45
N LEU A 5 6.90 -3.87 7.77
CA LEU A 5 7.41 -4.49 6.56
C LEU A 5 6.58 -4.03 5.35
N ILE A 6 7.23 -3.54 4.31
CA ILE A 6 6.55 -3.20 3.06
C ILE A 6 7.09 -4.08 1.93
N LEU A 7 6.24 -4.92 1.39
CA LEU A 7 6.57 -5.85 0.31
C LEU A 7 5.95 -5.39 -1.01
N GLY A 8 6.78 -5.03 -1.97
CA GLY A 8 6.36 -4.82 -3.35
C GLY A 8 6.42 -6.15 -4.11
N VAL A 9 5.31 -6.60 -4.68
CA VAL A 9 5.23 -7.90 -5.38
C VAL A 9 4.87 -7.72 -6.84
N GLY A 10 5.77 -8.15 -7.73
CA GLY A 10 5.64 -7.95 -9.17
C GLY A 10 5.92 -6.51 -9.60
N GLN A 11 5.87 -6.21 -10.88
CA GLN A 11 6.24 -4.91 -11.43
C GLN A 11 5.47 -3.74 -10.81
N CYS A 12 4.14 -3.84 -10.72
CA CYS A 12 3.29 -2.78 -10.16
C CYS A 12 3.60 -2.54 -8.69
N GLY A 13 3.60 -3.58 -7.85
CA GLY A 13 3.92 -3.48 -6.43
C GLY A 13 5.31 -2.90 -6.19
N ASN A 14 6.30 -3.31 -6.97
CA ASN A 14 7.66 -2.81 -6.89
C ASN A 14 7.78 -1.32 -7.25
N ARG A 15 7.04 -0.85 -8.27
CA ARG A 15 7.02 0.57 -8.63
C ARG A 15 6.34 1.44 -7.56
N ILE A 16 5.31 0.93 -6.90
CA ILE A 16 4.69 1.61 -5.76
C ILE A 16 5.68 1.65 -4.59
N LEU A 17 6.37 0.54 -4.28
CA LEU A 17 7.41 0.49 -3.27
C LEU A 17 8.54 1.48 -3.56
N ASP A 18 8.98 1.57 -4.80
CA ASP A 18 10.01 2.54 -5.22
C ASP A 18 9.53 3.99 -5.04
N ALA A 19 8.24 4.26 -5.27
CA ALA A 19 7.62 5.55 -4.96
C ALA A 19 7.54 5.81 -3.45
N VAL A 20 7.25 4.81 -2.61
CA VAL A 20 7.31 4.91 -1.15
C VAL A 20 8.71 5.31 -0.69
N ASN A 21 9.73 4.62 -1.18
CA ASN A 21 11.12 4.94 -0.87
C ASN A 21 11.50 6.36 -1.32
N LYS A 22 11.06 6.78 -2.52
CA LYS A 22 11.27 8.14 -3.04
C LYS A 22 10.65 9.20 -2.14
N GLU A 23 9.39 9.04 -1.75
CA GLU A 23 8.68 9.99 -0.88
C GLU A 23 9.34 10.06 0.50
N ALA A 24 9.74 8.91 1.09
CA ALA A 24 10.44 8.84 2.35
C ALA A 24 11.85 9.50 2.33
N MET A 25 12.45 9.64 1.14
CA MET A 25 13.67 10.45 0.93
C MET A 25 13.39 11.95 0.81
N GLY A 26 12.14 12.40 0.93
CA GLY A 26 11.75 13.78 0.78
C GLY A 26 11.50 14.22 -0.67
N GLY A 27 11.15 13.28 -1.53
CA GLY A 27 10.86 13.51 -2.96
C GLY A 27 9.54 14.21 -3.26
N GLY A 28 8.62 14.29 -2.31
CA GLY A 28 7.31 14.90 -2.45
C GLY A 28 7.11 16.08 -1.52
N GLY A 29 7.45 17.30 -1.94
CA GLY A 29 6.98 18.55 -1.33
C GLY A 29 7.31 18.87 0.15
N ALA A 30 7.60 17.89 0.95
CA ALA A 30 7.94 18.04 2.36
C ALA A 30 9.45 18.27 2.53
N SER A 31 9.80 19.53 2.77
CA SER A 31 11.10 20.02 3.22
C SER A 31 12.30 19.83 2.27
N LYS A 32 12.79 20.96 1.77
CA LYS A 32 14.07 21.09 1.03
C LYS A 32 15.31 20.56 1.80
N ILE A 33 15.17 20.26 3.08
CA ILE A 33 16.23 19.77 3.96
C ILE A 33 16.46 18.26 3.79
N ALA A 34 15.42 17.49 3.45
CA ALA A 34 15.52 16.04 3.25
C ALA A 34 16.32 15.63 1.99
N LYS A 35 16.55 16.54 1.03
CA LYS A 35 17.36 16.28 -0.17
C LYS A 35 18.79 15.85 0.10
N TYR A 36 19.31 16.06 1.29
CA TYR A 36 20.68 15.71 1.68
C TYR A 36 20.78 14.41 2.51
N CYS A 37 19.64 13.77 2.82
CA CYS A 37 19.64 12.49 3.52
C CYS A 37 19.53 11.36 2.51
N LEU A 38 20.63 10.65 2.26
CA LEU A 38 20.73 9.49 1.36
C LEU A 38 19.99 8.23 1.85
N LYS A 39 19.27 8.30 2.96
CA LYS A 39 18.48 7.19 3.50
C LYS A 39 17.03 7.64 3.71
N PRO A 40 16.05 6.77 3.38
CA PRO A 40 14.66 7.01 3.74
C PRO A 40 14.55 7.28 5.23
N LYS A 41 13.86 8.35 5.62
CA LYS A 41 13.50 8.61 7.01
C LYS A 41 12.07 8.16 7.21
N PHE A 42 11.92 7.01 7.77
CA PHE A 42 10.62 6.55 8.25
C PHE A 42 10.50 6.89 9.75
N PRO A 43 9.31 7.26 10.22
CA PRO A 43 9.07 7.52 11.65
C PRO A 43 9.21 6.23 12.48
N SER A 44 8.84 5.11 11.89
CA SER A 44 8.94 3.75 12.44
C SER A 44 10.16 3.03 11.87
N ARG A 45 10.49 1.88 12.45
CA ARG A 45 11.41 0.96 11.79
C ARG A 45 10.71 0.33 10.59
N VAL A 46 11.04 0.78 9.39
CA VAL A 46 10.46 0.29 8.14
C VAL A 46 11.52 -0.48 7.34
N GLU A 47 11.21 -1.73 7.05
CA GLU A 47 11.96 -2.57 6.12
C GLU A 47 11.18 -2.73 4.83
N THR A 48 11.88 -2.68 3.70
CA THR A 48 11.26 -2.77 2.36
C THR A 48 11.88 -3.88 1.55
N VAL A 49 11.05 -4.66 0.81
CA VAL A 49 11.54 -5.70 -0.11
C VAL A 49 10.73 -5.67 -1.41
N ALA A 50 11.43 -5.48 -2.53
CA ALA A 50 10.87 -5.62 -3.86
C ALA A 50 11.08 -7.05 -4.37
N ILE A 51 10.01 -7.79 -4.62
CA ILE A 51 10.02 -9.19 -5.04
C ILE A 51 9.54 -9.27 -6.49
N ASN A 52 10.35 -9.85 -7.38
CA ASN A 52 9.93 -10.07 -8.76
C ASN A 52 10.66 -11.27 -9.40
N THR A 53 10.01 -11.87 -10.38
CA THR A 53 10.58 -12.90 -11.25
C THR A 53 11.29 -12.30 -12.47
N ALA A 54 10.97 -11.07 -12.84
CA ALA A 54 11.61 -10.31 -13.92
C ALA A 54 12.74 -9.45 -13.37
N ILE A 55 13.98 -9.87 -13.62
CA ILE A 55 15.18 -9.14 -13.15
C ILE A 55 15.27 -7.72 -13.72
N ASN A 56 14.78 -7.51 -14.94
CA ASN A 56 14.83 -6.18 -15.57
C ASN A 56 13.93 -5.18 -14.84
N ASP A 57 12.74 -5.60 -14.42
CA ASP A 57 11.84 -4.74 -13.65
C ASP A 57 12.49 -4.30 -12.32
N LEU A 58 13.23 -5.20 -11.67
CA LEU A 58 13.97 -4.87 -10.44
C LEU A 58 15.13 -3.89 -10.71
N LYS A 59 15.80 -4.01 -11.85
CA LYS A 59 16.88 -3.08 -12.24
C LYS A 59 16.39 -1.67 -12.53
N GLU A 60 15.15 -1.50 -12.97
CA GLU A 60 14.55 -0.20 -13.27
C GLU A 60 14.20 0.61 -12.00
N LEU A 61 14.14 0.00 -10.83
CA LEU A 61 13.86 0.69 -9.58
C LEU A 61 14.99 1.67 -9.23
N ARG A 62 14.64 2.89 -8.87
CA ARG A 62 15.61 3.99 -8.68
C ARG A 62 15.90 4.30 -7.20
N TYR A 63 14.91 4.09 -6.34
CA TYR A 63 14.93 4.46 -4.93
C TYR A 63 14.96 3.25 -3.99
N THR A 64 14.76 2.05 -4.53
CA THR A 64 14.91 0.78 -3.83
C THR A 64 16.34 0.30 -3.97
N THR A 65 17.02 0.04 -2.87
CA THR A 65 18.44 -0.35 -2.88
C THR A 65 18.63 -1.78 -3.40
N ALA A 66 19.81 -2.11 -3.89
CA ALA A 66 20.08 -3.43 -4.47
C ALA A 66 19.85 -4.57 -3.44
N LYS A 67 20.15 -4.33 -2.16
CA LYS A 67 19.96 -5.31 -1.07
C LYS A 67 18.47 -5.58 -0.79
N ASP A 68 17.59 -4.68 -1.19
CA ASP A 68 16.14 -4.75 -0.98
C ASP A 68 15.40 -5.26 -2.21
N ARG A 69 16.13 -5.75 -3.23
CA ARG A 69 15.58 -6.33 -4.46
C ARG A 69 15.77 -7.84 -4.45
N LEU A 70 14.69 -8.56 -4.27
CA LEU A 70 14.68 -10.02 -4.28
C LEU A 70 14.24 -10.54 -5.65
N HIS A 71 15.20 -11.04 -6.42
CA HIS A 71 14.90 -11.72 -7.66
C HIS A 71 14.56 -13.20 -7.39
N VAL A 72 13.37 -13.60 -7.78
CA VAL A 72 12.93 -15.01 -7.75
C VAL A 72 13.17 -15.61 -9.13
N PRO A 73 14.13 -16.55 -9.28
CA PRO A 73 14.45 -17.12 -10.57
C PRO A 73 13.25 -17.82 -11.21
N ASN A 74 13.05 -17.57 -12.50
CA ASN A 74 12.08 -18.29 -13.31
C ASN A 74 12.63 -18.35 -14.74
N LEU A 75 12.44 -19.50 -15.43
CA LEU A 75 13.05 -19.79 -16.71
C LEU A 75 12.57 -18.88 -17.87
N HIS A 76 11.34 -18.33 -17.81
CA HIS A 76 10.75 -17.66 -18.97
C HIS A 76 9.81 -16.48 -18.67
N GLY A 77 9.91 -15.79 -17.54
CA GLY A 77 8.90 -14.79 -17.15
C GLY A 77 7.49 -15.40 -17.01
N MET A 78 6.57 -14.70 -16.36
CA MET A 78 5.26 -15.28 -16.04
C MET A 78 4.24 -15.19 -17.18
N GLY A 79 4.41 -14.28 -18.13
CA GLY A 79 3.45 -14.07 -19.23
C GLY A 79 1.99 -13.95 -18.79
N ALA A 80 1.73 -13.34 -17.62
CA ALA A 80 0.43 -13.29 -16.97
C ALA A 80 -0.15 -14.68 -16.56
N ASN A 81 0.67 -15.76 -16.58
CA ASN A 81 0.25 -17.09 -16.20
C ASN A 81 0.38 -17.31 -14.68
N ARG A 82 -0.75 -17.28 -13.97
CA ARG A 82 -0.79 -17.43 -12.52
C ARG A 82 -0.34 -18.81 -12.03
N ASN A 83 -0.58 -19.88 -12.80
CA ASN A 83 -0.17 -21.24 -12.38
C ASN A 83 1.35 -21.37 -12.40
N VAL A 84 2.01 -20.83 -13.43
CA VAL A 84 3.49 -20.75 -13.47
C VAL A 84 4.01 -19.89 -12.33
N GLY A 85 3.32 -18.79 -12.01
CA GLY A 85 3.64 -17.95 -10.88
C GLY A 85 3.54 -18.67 -9.54
N LYS A 86 2.45 -19.36 -9.28
CA LYS A 86 2.26 -20.15 -8.05
C LYS A 86 3.36 -21.20 -7.88
N GLN A 87 3.69 -21.91 -8.95
CA GLN A 87 4.77 -22.90 -8.91
C GLN A 87 6.12 -22.25 -8.60
N ALA A 88 6.45 -21.14 -9.26
CA ALA A 88 7.69 -20.42 -9.00
C ALA A 88 7.79 -19.91 -7.54
N PHE A 89 6.68 -19.47 -6.96
CA PHE A 89 6.64 -19.12 -5.54
C PHE A 89 6.95 -20.34 -4.66
N MET A 90 6.26 -21.47 -4.90
CA MET A 90 6.43 -22.69 -4.10
C MET A 90 7.84 -23.24 -4.18
N ASP A 91 8.46 -23.23 -5.35
CA ASP A 91 9.84 -23.68 -5.58
C ASP A 91 10.88 -22.80 -4.87
N ASN A 92 10.55 -21.53 -4.63
CA ASN A 92 11.45 -20.56 -4.00
C ASN A 92 10.97 -20.06 -2.62
N ARG A 93 9.93 -20.68 -2.06
CA ARG A 93 9.28 -20.25 -0.80
C ARG A 93 10.28 -20.01 0.32
N ASP A 94 11.12 -20.99 0.59
CA ASP A 94 12.07 -20.93 1.72
C ASP A 94 13.13 -19.85 1.53
N SER A 95 13.53 -19.59 0.29
CA SER A 95 14.44 -18.49 -0.03
C SER A 95 13.75 -17.13 0.17
N ILE A 96 12.50 -16.97 -0.26
CA ILE A 96 11.72 -15.73 -0.09
C ILE A 96 11.51 -15.46 1.39
N MET A 97 11.03 -16.44 2.14
CA MET A 97 10.74 -16.28 3.56
C MET A 97 12.03 -16.06 4.38
N GLY A 98 13.13 -16.75 4.05
CA GLY A 98 14.41 -16.55 4.67
C GLY A 98 15.00 -15.15 4.47
N GLU A 99 14.76 -14.52 3.31
CA GLU A 99 15.16 -13.11 3.10
C GLU A 99 14.31 -12.12 3.92
N ILE A 100 13.05 -12.44 4.17
CA ILE A 100 12.17 -11.64 5.04
C ILE A 100 12.60 -11.82 6.50
N GLU A 101 12.84 -13.05 6.94
CA GLU A 101 13.24 -13.38 8.32
C GLU A 101 14.54 -12.69 8.75
N LYS A 102 15.51 -12.58 7.85
CA LYS A 102 16.78 -11.85 8.12
C LYS A 102 16.57 -10.38 8.48
N ARG A 103 15.42 -9.81 8.19
CA ARG A 103 15.10 -8.40 8.47
C ARG A 103 14.50 -8.18 9.86
N GLY A 104 14.12 -9.25 10.56
CA GLY A 104 13.63 -9.28 11.95
C GLY A 104 12.14 -9.49 12.06
N ASP A 105 11.60 -9.16 13.23
CA ASP A 105 10.18 -9.29 13.54
C ASP A 105 9.41 -8.01 13.18
N PHE A 106 8.14 -8.18 12.83
CA PHE A 106 7.27 -7.11 12.37
C PHE A 106 5.92 -7.15 13.06
N ASP A 107 5.39 -5.95 13.35
CA ASP A 107 4.04 -5.76 13.90
C ASP A 107 3.01 -5.63 12.78
N LEU A 108 3.41 -5.01 11.66
CA LEU A 108 2.56 -4.67 10.52
C LEU A 108 3.29 -4.96 9.21
N ALA A 109 2.61 -5.62 8.27
CA ALA A 109 3.09 -5.79 6.91
C ALA A 109 2.09 -5.23 5.89
N PHE A 110 2.60 -4.47 4.93
CA PHE A 110 1.88 -4.09 3.73
C PHE A 110 2.38 -4.89 2.53
N VAL A 111 1.45 -5.55 1.83
CA VAL A 111 1.73 -6.27 0.57
C VAL A 111 1.16 -5.46 -0.59
N LEU A 112 2.03 -4.78 -1.33
CA LEU A 112 1.68 -3.94 -2.48
C LEU A 112 1.68 -4.81 -3.73
N THR A 113 0.55 -4.94 -4.42
CA THR A 113 0.45 -5.86 -5.54
C THR A 113 -0.58 -5.44 -6.59
N SER A 114 -0.34 -5.79 -7.85
CA SER A 114 -1.39 -5.81 -8.86
C SER A 114 -2.15 -7.13 -8.79
N THR A 115 -3.45 -7.06 -8.92
CA THR A 115 -4.32 -8.24 -8.99
C THR A 115 -4.27 -8.93 -10.36
N SER A 116 -3.75 -8.28 -11.41
CA SER A 116 -3.86 -8.72 -12.82
C SER A 116 -2.59 -9.35 -13.39
N GLY A 117 -1.41 -8.93 -12.93
CA GLY A 117 -0.13 -9.41 -13.45
C GLY A 117 0.19 -10.87 -13.07
N GLY A 118 1.17 -11.49 -13.73
CA GLY A 118 1.57 -12.87 -13.45
C GLY A 118 2.14 -13.04 -12.05
N THR A 119 3.20 -12.30 -11.69
CA THR A 119 3.89 -12.41 -10.39
C THR A 119 3.02 -11.87 -9.26
N GLY A 120 2.54 -10.62 -9.35
CA GLY A 120 1.76 -9.99 -8.29
C GLY A 120 0.53 -10.81 -7.90
N SER A 121 -0.30 -11.17 -8.86
CA SER A 121 -1.57 -11.86 -8.62
C SER A 121 -1.41 -13.29 -8.10
N SER A 122 -0.28 -13.95 -8.38
CA SER A 122 -0.03 -15.34 -7.96
C SER A 122 0.77 -15.45 -6.67
N PHE A 123 1.78 -14.58 -6.47
CA PHE A 123 2.65 -14.63 -5.30
C PHE A 123 1.97 -14.07 -4.05
N SER A 124 1.22 -12.97 -4.19
CA SER A 124 0.70 -12.26 -3.01
C SER A 124 -0.21 -13.10 -2.14
N PRO A 125 -1.17 -13.89 -2.65
CA PRO A 125 -1.96 -14.77 -1.80
C PRO A 125 -1.12 -15.80 -1.03
N LEU A 126 -0.14 -16.40 -1.69
CA LEU A 126 0.75 -17.40 -1.07
C LEU A 126 1.68 -16.75 -0.03
N LEU A 127 2.23 -15.58 -0.35
CA LEU A 127 3.10 -14.82 0.55
C LEU A 127 2.37 -14.40 1.84
N ILE A 128 1.12 -13.94 1.72
CA ILE A 128 0.29 -13.58 2.87
C ILE A 128 0.07 -14.79 3.78
N ASN A 129 -0.26 -15.94 3.21
CA ASN A 129 -0.40 -17.19 3.98
C ASN A 129 0.88 -17.54 4.73
N GLU A 130 2.04 -17.45 4.06
CA GLU A 130 3.33 -17.75 4.70
C GLU A 130 3.68 -16.74 5.80
N LEU A 131 3.41 -15.45 5.58
CA LEU A 131 3.59 -14.41 6.61
C LEU A 131 2.74 -14.70 7.84
N LYS A 132 1.45 -14.98 7.68
CA LYS A 132 0.56 -15.29 8.80
C LYS A 132 0.94 -16.58 9.52
N ARG A 133 1.47 -17.57 8.78
CA ARG A 133 1.95 -18.82 9.35
C ARG A 133 3.24 -18.64 10.16
N GLN A 134 4.19 -17.85 9.67
CA GLN A 134 5.49 -17.63 10.30
C GLN A 134 5.42 -16.61 11.44
N TYR A 135 4.57 -15.59 11.28
CA TYR A 135 4.36 -14.50 12.23
C TYR A 135 2.87 -14.41 12.63
N PRO A 136 2.38 -15.28 13.54
CA PRO A 136 0.93 -15.38 13.84
C PRO A 136 0.29 -14.08 14.34
N ASN A 137 1.08 -13.20 14.96
CA ASN A 137 0.60 -11.93 15.53
C ASN A 137 0.74 -10.74 14.58
N ILE A 138 1.37 -10.91 13.41
CA ILE A 138 1.55 -9.83 12.45
C ILE A 138 0.20 -9.37 11.90
N THR A 139 0.02 -8.06 11.76
CA THR A 139 -1.09 -7.50 10.99
C THR A 139 -0.68 -7.42 9.53
N VAL A 140 -1.41 -8.07 8.63
CA VAL A 140 -1.11 -8.09 7.19
C VAL A 140 -2.21 -7.38 6.42
N VAL A 141 -1.86 -6.28 5.76
CA VAL A 141 -2.77 -5.51 4.91
C VAL A 141 -2.27 -5.53 3.47
N THR A 142 -3.13 -5.92 2.56
CA THR A 142 -2.83 -5.93 1.13
C THR A 142 -3.28 -4.63 0.49
N VAL A 143 -2.41 -3.95 -0.23
CA VAL A 143 -2.79 -2.85 -1.14
C VAL A 143 -2.94 -3.46 -2.53
N ALA A 144 -4.18 -3.74 -2.91
CA ALA A 144 -4.54 -4.46 -4.14
C ALA A 144 -4.91 -3.47 -5.25
N ILE A 145 -4.11 -3.44 -6.32
CA ILE A 145 -4.30 -2.56 -7.44
C ILE A 145 -5.09 -3.28 -8.53
N LEU A 146 -6.26 -2.75 -8.86
CA LEU A 146 -7.11 -3.22 -9.94
C LEU A 146 -6.59 -2.71 -11.29
N PRO A 147 -6.70 -3.54 -12.37
CA PRO A 147 -6.18 -3.19 -13.69
C PRO A 147 -7.00 -2.12 -14.39
N PHE A 148 -6.42 -1.55 -15.44
CA PHE A 148 -7.19 -0.85 -16.45
C PHE A 148 -8.08 -1.81 -17.24
N ARG A 149 -9.23 -1.33 -17.69
CA ARG A 149 -10.17 -2.15 -18.50
C ARG A 149 -9.56 -2.58 -19.83
N GLU A 150 -8.64 -1.78 -20.35
CA GLU A 150 -7.97 -1.97 -21.62
C GLU A 150 -6.80 -2.98 -21.57
N GLU A 151 -6.43 -3.52 -20.40
CA GLU A 151 -5.31 -4.46 -20.26
C GLU A 151 -5.55 -5.83 -20.95
N GLY A 152 -6.80 -6.16 -21.24
CA GLY A 152 -7.20 -7.39 -21.92
C GLY A 152 -7.76 -8.48 -21.00
N SER A 153 -8.42 -9.47 -21.62
CA SER A 153 -9.25 -10.43 -20.91
C SER A 153 -8.49 -11.30 -19.90
N ILE A 154 -7.27 -11.73 -20.20
CA ILE A 154 -6.46 -12.56 -19.28
C ILE A 154 -6.11 -11.79 -17.99
N TYR A 155 -5.82 -10.50 -18.08
CA TYR A 155 -5.52 -9.65 -16.92
C TYR A 155 -6.76 -9.42 -16.06
N LEU A 156 -7.92 -9.22 -16.69
CA LEU A 156 -9.19 -9.08 -15.97
C LEU A 156 -9.60 -10.40 -15.28
N GLN A 157 -9.39 -11.54 -15.92
CA GLN A 157 -9.61 -12.87 -15.30
C GLN A 157 -8.65 -13.08 -14.12
N ASN A 158 -7.38 -12.77 -14.28
CA ASN A 158 -6.40 -12.85 -13.20
C ASN A 158 -6.82 -11.97 -12.01
N ALA A 159 -7.33 -10.76 -12.27
CA ALA A 159 -7.80 -9.87 -11.22
C ALA A 159 -8.97 -10.49 -10.45
N ALA A 160 -9.95 -11.08 -11.14
CA ALA A 160 -11.06 -11.75 -10.49
C ALA A 160 -10.62 -12.94 -9.62
N PHE A 161 -9.73 -13.79 -10.13
CA PHE A 161 -9.19 -14.92 -9.36
C PHE A 161 -8.34 -14.47 -8.17
N SER A 162 -7.48 -13.48 -8.39
CA SER A 162 -6.62 -12.93 -7.33
C SER A 162 -7.45 -12.31 -6.21
N MET A 163 -8.44 -11.48 -6.56
CA MET A 163 -9.33 -10.88 -5.56
C MET A 163 -10.09 -11.93 -4.77
N ARG A 164 -10.64 -12.97 -5.43
CA ARG A 164 -11.30 -14.07 -4.72
C ARG A 164 -10.35 -14.72 -3.72
N GLU A 165 -9.13 -15.09 -4.14
CA GLU A 165 -8.14 -15.70 -3.26
C GLU A 165 -7.78 -14.78 -2.09
N LEU A 166 -7.54 -13.48 -2.34
CA LEU A 166 -7.24 -12.50 -1.29
C LEU A 166 -8.38 -12.37 -0.26
N MET A 167 -9.64 -12.43 -0.71
CA MET A 167 -10.81 -12.36 0.17
C MET A 167 -11.01 -13.63 1.01
N GLU A 168 -10.57 -14.80 0.50
CA GLU A 168 -10.63 -16.08 1.20
C GLU A 168 -9.50 -16.24 2.24
N LEU A 169 -8.45 -15.41 2.18
CA LEU A 169 -7.33 -15.46 3.11
C LEU A 169 -7.67 -14.89 4.48
N ASP A 170 -6.92 -15.34 5.48
CA ASP A 170 -6.92 -14.73 6.82
C ASP A 170 -6.02 -13.49 6.90
N ALA A 171 -6.09 -12.62 5.89
CA ALA A 171 -5.47 -11.29 5.93
C ALA A 171 -6.30 -10.35 6.78
N ASP A 172 -5.65 -9.38 7.42
CA ASP A 172 -6.34 -8.44 8.31
C ASP A 172 -7.11 -7.36 7.54
N GLY A 173 -6.72 -7.09 6.29
CA GLY A 173 -7.45 -6.16 5.44
C GLY A 173 -6.93 -6.05 4.00
N ILE A 174 -7.79 -5.54 3.13
CA ILE A 174 -7.47 -5.24 1.73
C ILE A 174 -7.82 -3.78 1.45
N ILE A 175 -6.84 -2.99 1.07
CA ILE A 175 -7.03 -1.63 0.58
C ILE A 175 -7.07 -1.69 -0.94
N LEU A 176 -8.20 -1.28 -1.53
CA LEU A 176 -8.35 -1.24 -2.98
C LEU A 176 -7.89 0.11 -3.55
N ALA A 177 -7.14 0.01 -4.65
CA ALA A 177 -6.84 1.11 -5.54
C ALA A 177 -7.20 0.72 -6.98
N ASP A 178 -7.94 1.56 -7.68
CA ASP A 178 -8.43 1.28 -9.03
C ASP A 178 -7.71 2.17 -10.04
N ASN A 179 -6.84 1.58 -10.85
CA ASN A 179 -6.12 2.29 -11.91
C ASN A 179 -7.07 2.98 -12.89
N GLN A 180 -8.16 2.32 -13.28
CA GLN A 180 -9.15 2.87 -14.19
C GLN A 180 -9.84 4.11 -13.62
N TYR A 181 -10.12 4.09 -12.32
CA TYR A 181 -10.71 5.21 -11.63
C TYR A 181 -9.73 6.37 -11.50
N MET A 182 -8.51 6.08 -11.07
CA MET A 182 -7.47 7.09 -10.81
C MET A 182 -6.92 7.72 -12.09
N LYS A 183 -6.98 7.02 -13.25
CA LYS A 183 -6.63 7.55 -14.58
C LYS A 183 -7.38 8.83 -14.93
N ARG A 184 -8.61 9.00 -14.44
CA ARG A 184 -9.45 10.18 -14.71
C ARG A 184 -8.81 11.50 -14.27
N PHE A 185 -7.88 11.44 -13.33
CA PHE A 185 -7.20 12.60 -12.75
C PHE A 185 -5.78 12.79 -13.28
N SER A 186 -5.41 12.05 -14.31
CA SER A 186 -4.08 12.07 -14.94
C SER A 186 -4.22 12.36 -16.44
N GLY A 187 -3.27 13.15 -17.01
CA GLY A 187 -3.35 13.58 -18.41
C GLY A 187 -3.13 12.43 -19.41
N ASP A 188 -1.91 11.85 -19.42
CA ASP A 188 -1.55 10.72 -20.27
C ASP A 188 -1.28 9.45 -19.45
N ILE A 189 -1.20 8.29 -20.13
CA ILE A 189 -1.07 6.99 -19.45
C ILE A 189 0.27 6.86 -18.70
N ALA A 190 1.35 7.37 -19.24
CA ALA A 190 2.68 7.22 -18.61
C ALA A 190 2.78 8.07 -17.35
N SER A 191 2.33 9.33 -17.41
CA SER A 191 2.24 10.21 -16.24
C SER A 191 1.18 9.73 -15.24
N ALA A 192 0.15 9.00 -15.72
CA ALA A 192 -0.86 8.40 -14.87
C ALA A 192 -0.26 7.39 -13.89
N TYR A 193 0.57 6.46 -14.35
CA TYR A 193 1.19 5.46 -13.48
C TYR A 193 2.06 6.10 -12.39
N ASP A 194 2.91 7.07 -12.76
CA ASP A 194 3.77 7.75 -11.78
C ASP A 194 2.94 8.50 -10.73
N LYS A 195 1.89 9.19 -11.17
CA LYS A 195 0.99 9.92 -10.27
C LYS A 195 0.20 8.99 -9.36
N ILE A 196 -0.31 7.87 -9.89
CA ILE A 196 -1.00 6.84 -9.11
C ILE A 196 -0.07 6.26 -8.05
N ASN A 197 1.15 5.86 -8.45
CA ASN A 197 2.12 5.29 -7.52
C ASN A 197 2.51 6.27 -6.41
N SER A 198 2.78 7.54 -6.74
CA SER A 198 3.07 8.58 -5.74
C SER A 198 1.87 8.84 -4.83
N THR A 199 0.66 8.83 -5.37
CA THR A 199 -0.56 9.03 -4.57
C THR A 199 -0.76 7.91 -3.55
N ILE A 200 -0.54 6.65 -3.93
CA ILE A 200 -0.63 5.51 -3.01
C ILE A 200 0.50 5.60 -1.97
N ALA A 201 1.72 5.92 -2.42
CA ALA A 201 2.89 6.03 -1.55
C ALA A 201 2.70 7.10 -0.45
N GLN A 202 2.22 8.29 -0.82
CA GLN A 202 1.98 9.38 0.14
C GLN A 202 0.97 8.98 1.21
N ARG A 203 -0.14 8.34 0.81
CA ARG A 203 -1.17 7.90 1.75
C ARG A 203 -0.68 6.81 2.69
N LEU A 204 0.08 5.86 2.14
CA LEU A 204 0.65 4.78 2.93
C LEU A 204 1.66 5.31 3.96
N LEU A 205 2.53 6.25 3.56
CA LEU A 205 3.47 6.88 4.48
C LEU A 205 2.76 7.68 5.56
N PHE A 206 1.74 8.46 5.18
CA PHE A 206 0.93 9.20 6.14
C PHE A 206 0.27 8.29 7.18
N LEU A 207 -0.28 7.15 6.73
CA LEU A 207 -0.85 6.15 7.63
C LEU A 207 0.21 5.57 8.59
N ILE A 208 1.36 5.13 8.06
CA ILE A 208 2.45 4.56 8.88
C ILE A 208 2.96 5.57 9.91
N GLU A 209 3.16 6.81 9.48
CA GLU A 209 3.60 7.90 10.35
C GLU A 209 2.59 8.16 11.48
N SER A 210 1.31 8.11 11.15
CA SER A 210 0.24 8.35 12.10
C SER A 210 0.09 7.23 13.13
N LEU A 211 0.34 5.98 12.75
CA LEU A 211 0.26 4.83 13.67
C LEU A 211 1.41 4.77 14.70
N ASP A 212 2.51 5.48 14.49
CA ASP A 212 3.67 5.53 15.40
C ASP A 212 3.89 6.91 16.04
N SER A 213 3.03 7.88 15.78
CA SER A 213 3.12 9.24 16.30
C SER A 213 2.46 9.39 17.67
N GLU A 214 2.99 10.31 18.50
CA GLU A 214 2.25 10.80 19.66
C GLU A 214 1.06 11.63 19.17
N MET A 215 -0.15 11.12 19.37
CA MET A 215 -1.40 11.75 18.96
C MET A 215 -2.10 12.44 20.12
N LEU A 216 -2.89 13.48 19.84
CA LEU A 216 -3.80 14.10 20.80
C LEU A 216 -4.92 13.13 21.21
N SER A 217 -5.36 12.25 20.30
CA SER A 217 -6.24 11.11 20.56
C SER A 217 -5.50 9.84 20.15
N VAL A 218 -5.37 8.90 21.06
CA VAL A 218 -4.57 7.69 20.84
C VAL A 218 -5.26 6.80 19.81
N THR A 219 -4.64 6.63 18.66
CA THR A 219 -5.02 5.62 17.68
C THR A 219 -3.82 4.71 17.51
N ASP A 220 -3.99 3.44 17.76
CA ASP A 220 -2.92 2.46 17.69
C ASP A 220 -3.15 1.41 16.58
N LEU A 221 -2.22 0.47 16.46
CA LEU A 221 -2.34 -0.65 15.53
C LEU A 221 -3.59 -1.51 15.79
N GLY A 222 -4.03 -1.62 17.06
CA GLY A 222 -5.24 -2.36 17.43
C GLY A 222 -6.50 -1.71 16.89
N ASP A 223 -6.59 -0.38 16.95
CA ASP A 223 -7.70 0.39 16.36
C ASP A 223 -7.73 0.24 14.85
N PHE A 224 -6.57 0.39 14.20
CA PHE A 224 -6.44 0.17 12.77
C PHE A 224 -6.89 -1.24 12.36
N LYS A 225 -6.44 -2.26 13.08
CA LYS A 225 -6.84 -3.65 12.86
C LYS A 225 -8.35 -3.82 13.05
N THR A 226 -8.94 -3.19 14.07
CA THR A 226 -10.36 -3.24 14.34
C THR A 226 -11.18 -2.64 13.19
N VAL A 227 -10.75 -1.52 12.64
CA VAL A 227 -11.38 -0.90 11.46
C VAL A 227 -11.27 -1.81 10.23
N MET A 228 -10.09 -2.33 9.96
CA MET A 228 -9.85 -3.20 8.80
C MET A 228 -10.58 -4.54 8.89
N ASN A 229 -10.77 -5.09 10.08
CA ASN A 229 -11.42 -6.39 10.30
C ASN A 229 -12.97 -6.31 10.32
N GLY A 230 -13.55 -5.25 9.80
CA GLY A 230 -15.00 -5.06 9.69
C GLY A 230 -15.58 -5.69 8.41
N GLY A 231 -16.40 -6.72 8.55
CA GLY A 231 -17.16 -7.29 7.42
C GLY A 231 -16.27 -7.95 6.36
N LEU A 232 -16.30 -7.44 5.11
CA LEU A 232 -15.54 -7.99 3.98
C LEU A 232 -14.03 -7.73 4.03
N ARG A 233 -13.53 -7.01 5.03
CA ARG A 233 -12.11 -6.61 5.15
C ARG A 233 -11.58 -5.82 3.94
N ILE A 234 -12.47 -5.18 3.19
CA ILE A 234 -12.15 -4.36 2.02
C ILE A 234 -12.38 -2.91 2.37
N GLY A 235 -11.39 -2.09 2.09
CA GLY A 235 -11.45 -0.65 2.29
C GLY A 235 -10.80 0.13 1.16
N THR A 236 -10.89 1.44 1.24
CA THR A 236 -10.14 2.38 0.40
C THR A 236 -9.58 3.50 1.28
N MET A 237 -8.68 4.30 0.74
CA MET A 237 -8.10 5.43 1.44
C MET A 237 -8.47 6.73 0.74
N GLY A 238 -9.01 7.67 1.51
CA GLY A 238 -9.14 9.07 1.12
C GLY A 238 -8.01 9.89 1.71
N TYR A 239 -7.61 10.96 1.03
CA TYR A 239 -6.61 11.89 1.53
C TYR A 239 -6.85 13.29 0.99
N TYR A 240 -6.74 14.28 1.85
CA TYR A 240 -6.79 15.68 1.46
C TYR A 240 -5.79 16.48 2.28
N GLN A 241 -5.07 17.33 1.61
CA GLN A 241 -4.18 18.32 2.25
C GLN A 241 -4.79 19.71 2.05
N ALA A 242 -5.15 20.35 3.14
CA ALA A 242 -5.72 21.68 3.10
C ALA A 242 -4.66 22.73 2.77
N ASP A 243 -5.00 23.67 1.91
CA ASP A 243 -4.16 24.80 1.53
C ASP A 243 -4.42 26.00 2.48
N GLY A 244 -3.63 26.11 3.53
CA GLY A 244 -3.56 27.34 4.33
C GLY A 244 -4.58 27.48 5.48
N LYS A 245 -4.70 28.71 6.00
CA LYS A 245 -5.31 29.06 7.30
C LYS A 245 -6.84 29.03 7.36
N ASN A 246 -7.54 28.82 6.24
CA ASN A 246 -8.99 28.97 6.15
C ASN A 246 -9.78 27.66 6.00
N SER A 247 -9.12 26.51 6.14
CA SER A 247 -9.80 25.22 6.02
C SER A 247 -10.16 24.70 7.40
N SER A 248 -11.44 24.40 7.63
CA SER A 248 -11.89 23.73 8.83
C SER A 248 -11.56 22.24 8.80
N VAL A 249 -11.56 21.60 9.97
CA VAL A 249 -11.45 20.12 10.09
C VAL A 249 -12.54 19.44 9.29
N LYS A 250 -13.77 19.93 9.38
CA LYS A 250 -14.92 19.45 8.61
C LYS A 250 -14.66 19.48 7.10
N ASP A 251 -14.20 20.63 6.58
CA ASP A 251 -13.86 20.75 5.15
C ASP A 251 -12.78 19.76 4.74
N ALA A 252 -11.78 19.52 5.59
CA ALA A 252 -10.73 18.56 5.32
C ALA A 252 -11.26 17.12 5.24
N ILE A 253 -12.12 16.71 6.17
CA ILE A 253 -12.77 15.41 6.18
C ILE A 253 -13.66 15.25 4.93
N GLU A 254 -14.58 16.18 4.68
CA GLU A 254 -15.46 16.14 3.52
C GLU A 254 -14.69 16.09 2.19
N ASN A 255 -13.61 16.87 2.08
CA ASN A 255 -12.77 16.83 0.89
C ASN A 255 -12.02 15.50 0.74
N SER A 256 -11.56 14.89 1.84
CA SER A 256 -10.87 13.59 1.78
C SER A 256 -11.77 12.47 1.22
N LEU A 257 -13.08 12.59 1.40
CA LEU A 257 -14.09 11.62 0.94
C LEU A 257 -14.59 11.88 -0.47
N LYS A 258 -14.19 13.01 -1.09
CA LYS A 258 -14.59 13.30 -2.48
C LYS A 258 -13.97 12.28 -3.45
N PRO A 259 -14.67 11.97 -4.56
CA PRO A 259 -14.20 11.02 -5.56
C PRO A 259 -12.74 11.20 -5.98
N ASN A 260 -12.30 12.44 -6.20
CA ASN A 260 -10.93 12.76 -6.64
C ASN A 260 -9.85 12.41 -5.59
N ASN A 261 -10.26 12.21 -4.37
CA ASN A 261 -9.39 12.00 -3.22
C ASN A 261 -9.42 10.57 -2.68
N LEU A 262 -10.23 9.68 -3.29
CA LEU A 262 -10.28 8.25 -2.97
C LEU A 262 -9.39 7.44 -3.92
N LEU A 263 -8.85 6.32 -3.46
CA LEU A 263 -8.13 5.35 -4.30
C LEU A 263 -9.07 4.44 -5.10
N TYR A 264 -10.29 4.24 -4.62
CA TYR A 264 -11.32 3.40 -5.23
C TYR A 264 -12.67 4.11 -5.14
N PRO A 265 -13.54 4.02 -6.17
CA PRO A 265 -14.86 4.64 -6.16
C PRO A 265 -15.79 3.97 -5.15
N ALA A 266 -15.90 4.56 -3.97
CA ALA A 266 -16.84 4.14 -2.94
C ALA A 266 -17.80 5.27 -2.60
N ASN A 267 -19.06 4.96 -2.36
CA ASN A 267 -19.98 5.86 -1.68
C ASN A 267 -19.80 5.68 -0.18
N VAL A 268 -18.89 6.46 0.39
CA VAL A 268 -18.48 6.27 1.79
C VAL A 268 -19.65 6.37 2.76
N ALA A 269 -20.64 7.22 2.46
CA ALA A 269 -21.81 7.39 3.33
C ALA A 269 -22.71 6.14 3.40
N ASP A 270 -22.83 5.42 2.29
CA ASP A 270 -23.74 4.27 2.18
C ASP A 270 -23.02 2.92 2.31
N ASP A 271 -21.74 2.86 1.88
CA ASP A 271 -21.01 1.59 1.76
C ASP A 271 -20.07 1.30 2.95
N ALA A 272 -19.67 2.34 3.71
CA ALA A 272 -18.69 2.17 4.77
C ALA A 272 -19.33 1.68 6.07
N ALA A 273 -18.96 0.48 6.51
CA ALA A 273 -19.35 -0.04 7.82
C ALA A 273 -18.50 0.56 8.97
N ARG A 274 -17.25 0.93 8.67
CA ARG A 274 -16.29 1.52 9.61
C ARG A 274 -15.37 2.50 8.90
N ALA A 275 -14.92 3.51 9.62
CA ALA A 275 -13.93 4.47 9.14
C ALA A 275 -12.92 4.77 10.24
N MET A 276 -11.68 5.04 9.82
CA MET A 276 -10.66 5.67 10.65
C MET A 276 -10.36 7.03 10.05
N VAL A 277 -10.46 8.06 10.84
CA VAL A 277 -10.14 9.43 10.44
C VAL A 277 -8.86 9.85 11.14
N ILE A 278 -7.85 10.22 10.34
CA ILE A 278 -6.57 10.71 10.84
C ILE A 278 -6.42 12.16 10.41
N ILE A 279 -6.22 13.05 11.38
CA ILE A 279 -6.08 14.49 11.15
C ILE A 279 -4.73 14.92 11.68
N GLN A 280 -3.93 15.55 10.82
CA GLN A 280 -2.65 16.13 11.18
C GLN A 280 -2.68 17.64 10.96
N GLY A 281 -2.27 18.40 11.95
CA GLY A 281 -2.23 19.86 11.87
C GLY A 281 -1.44 20.49 13.02
N SER A 282 -1.33 21.83 13.02
CA SER A 282 -0.76 22.52 14.18
C SER A 282 -1.72 22.47 15.38
N ARG A 283 -1.19 22.47 16.59
CA ARG A 283 -2.00 22.44 17.83
C ARG A 283 -3.03 23.56 17.91
N GLU A 284 -2.75 24.70 17.29
CA GLU A 284 -3.64 25.88 17.25
C GLU A 284 -4.89 25.66 16.38
N LEU A 285 -4.83 24.69 15.44
CA LEU A 285 -5.91 24.34 14.51
C LEU A 285 -6.67 23.08 14.94
N LEU A 286 -6.12 22.31 15.89
CA LEU A 286 -6.68 21.04 16.34
C LEU A 286 -7.32 21.21 17.71
N ASP A 287 -8.59 21.64 17.73
CA ASP A 287 -9.43 21.60 18.91
C ASP A 287 -10.12 20.22 19.00
N VAL A 288 -9.80 19.45 20.06
CA VAL A 288 -10.30 18.10 20.27
C VAL A 288 -11.83 18.08 20.38
N ASP A 289 -12.42 19.08 21.05
CA ASP A 289 -13.88 19.17 21.22
C ASP A 289 -14.58 19.45 19.90
N GLN A 290 -13.97 20.25 19.01
CA GLN A 290 -14.47 20.52 17.67
C GLN A 290 -14.33 19.28 16.79
N ILE A 291 -13.16 18.61 16.81
CA ILE A 291 -12.93 17.38 16.03
C ILE A 291 -13.96 16.31 16.40
N THR A 292 -14.21 16.08 17.70
CA THR A 292 -15.15 15.06 18.17
C THR A 292 -16.59 15.33 17.74
N LYS A 293 -16.94 16.59 17.47
CA LYS A 293 -18.28 16.95 16.98
C LYS A 293 -18.43 16.85 15.47
N GLU A 294 -17.30 16.91 14.73
CA GLU A 294 -17.28 16.95 13.26
C GLU A 294 -17.00 15.57 12.64
N VAL A 295 -16.48 14.60 13.40
CA VAL A 295 -16.29 13.19 13.03
C VAL A 295 -17.52 12.37 13.40
#